data_b43ac20bdeb72fd9ef78cfa9a6d442f4
#
_entry.id   b43ac20bdeb72fd9ef78cfa9a6d442f4
#
_cell.length_a   1.000
_cell.length_b   1.000
_cell.length_c   1.000
_cell.angle_alpha   90.00
_cell.angle_beta   90.00
_cell.angle_gamma   90.00
#
_symmetry.space_group_name_H-M   'P 1'
#
loop_
_entity.id
_entity.type
_entity.pdbx_description
1 polymer ?
#
loop_
_entity_poly.entity_id
_entity_poly.type
_entity_poly.pdbx_seq_one_letter_code
_entity_poly.pdbx_strand_id
1 'polypeptide(L)'
;YYLFNKIPKIFLKKKYSFLKKNISDISNLHLKIDSIIIDINNSWINPTKIRKLTIVGSKKMLLFNELDQNSPITIYNQYANYPDTSYFDKRFLKNKAYIYYGNRYPVKYKKSLSLDNEITHFFTKKKPLTDINFGIKILKFLDRV
;
A
#
# COMPACT_ATOMS: atom_id res chain seq x y z
N TYR A 1 0.75 -3.88 -8.86
CA TYR A 1 0.08 -4.70 -9.89
C TYR A 1 -0.84 -5.75 -9.28
N TYR A 2 -0.34 -6.55 -8.35
CA TYR A 2 -1.08 -7.68 -7.76
C TYR A 2 -2.45 -7.29 -7.17
N LEU A 3 -2.51 -6.19 -6.42
CA LEU A 3 -3.76 -5.73 -5.78
C LEU A 3 -4.77 -5.15 -6.77
N PHE A 4 -4.32 -4.57 -7.87
CA PHE A 4 -5.19 -3.81 -8.78
C PHE A 4 -5.20 -4.34 -10.22
N ASN A 5 -4.42 -5.37 -10.51
CA ASN A 5 -4.21 -5.93 -11.85
C ASN A 5 -3.84 -4.88 -12.91
N LYS A 6 -3.20 -3.78 -12.49
CA LYS A 6 -2.78 -2.67 -13.35
C LYS A 6 -1.38 -2.21 -12.98
N ILE A 7 -0.61 -1.80 -13.99
CA ILE A 7 0.69 -1.17 -13.78
C ILE A 7 0.45 0.31 -13.50
N PRO A 8 0.98 0.86 -12.40
CA PRO A 8 0.80 2.27 -12.06
C PRO A 8 1.59 3.17 -13.03
N LYS A 9 1.11 4.40 -13.18
CA LYS A 9 1.88 5.49 -13.79
C LYS A 9 2.75 6.15 -12.72
N ILE A 10 4.03 6.38 -13.03
CA ILE A 10 4.95 7.12 -12.18
C ILE A 10 4.77 8.59 -12.52
N PHE A 11 4.40 9.42 -11.55
CA PHE A 11 4.31 10.86 -11.75
C PHE A 11 5.36 11.66 -10.97
N LEU A 12 5.97 11.05 -9.94
CA LEU A 12 7.14 11.60 -9.29
C LEU A 12 8.02 10.46 -8.78
N LYS A 13 9.33 10.59 -9.01
CA LYS A 13 10.33 9.75 -8.35
C LYS A 13 11.48 10.62 -7.86
N LYS A 14 11.95 10.37 -6.65
CA LYS A 14 13.13 10.99 -6.08
C LYS A 14 14.02 9.92 -5.48
N LYS A 15 15.30 10.00 -5.77
CA LYS A 15 16.33 9.10 -5.25
C LYS A 15 17.45 9.94 -4.63
N TYR A 16 17.95 9.47 -3.51
CA TYR A 16 19.01 10.14 -2.78
C TYR A 16 20.11 9.13 -2.47
N SER A 17 21.37 9.53 -2.73
CA SER A 17 22.58 8.72 -2.53
C SER A 17 23.50 9.46 -1.58
N PHE A 18 23.51 9.03 -0.31
CA PHE A 18 24.33 9.63 0.73
C PHE A 18 25.60 8.84 1.00
N LEU A 19 25.54 7.51 0.98
CA LEU A 19 26.65 6.64 1.34
C LEU A 19 27.56 6.37 0.15
N LYS A 20 27.01 6.12 -1.03
CA LYS A 20 27.78 5.85 -2.23
C LYS A 20 27.12 6.45 -3.46
N LYS A 21 27.91 7.18 -4.26
CA LYS A 21 27.45 7.77 -5.52
C LYS A 21 26.82 6.68 -6.42
N ASN A 22 25.70 7.00 -7.03
CA ASN A 22 24.92 6.12 -7.94
C ASN A 22 24.24 4.91 -7.28
N ILE A 23 24.29 4.78 -5.95
CA ILE A 23 23.49 3.80 -5.20
C ILE A 23 22.49 4.56 -4.36
N SER A 24 21.22 4.30 -4.58
CA SER A 24 20.15 5.01 -3.87
C SER A 24 19.96 4.45 -2.46
N ASP A 25 20.10 5.30 -1.45
CA ASP A 25 19.85 4.96 -0.04
C ASP A 25 18.41 5.21 0.37
N ILE A 26 17.78 6.22 -0.25
CA ILE A 26 16.37 6.57 -0.05
C ILE A 26 15.73 6.72 -1.42
N SER A 27 14.52 6.20 -1.56
CA SER A 27 13.68 6.42 -2.73
C SER A 27 12.24 6.73 -2.34
N ASN A 28 11.68 7.76 -2.97
CA ASN A 28 10.30 8.17 -2.83
C ASN A 28 9.63 8.09 -4.19
N LEU A 29 8.52 7.37 -4.27
CA LEU A 29 7.76 7.18 -5.50
C LEU A 29 6.33 7.60 -5.27
N HIS A 30 5.82 8.44 -6.15
CA HIS A 30 4.41 8.77 -6.21
C HIS A 30 3.84 8.18 -7.50
N LEU A 31 2.90 7.28 -7.34
CA LEU A 31 2.32 6.50 -8.42
C LEU A 31 0.81 6.72 -8.46
N LYS A 32 0.21 6.49 -9.62
CA LYS A 32 -1.23 6.60 -9.82
C LYS A 32 -1.77 5.43 -10.60
N ILE A 33 -2.89 4.89 -10.14
CA ILE A 33 -3.73 3.92 -10.88
C ILE A 33 -5.15 4.48 -10.86
N ASP A 34 -5.64 4.95 -12.00
CA ASP A 34 -6.94 5.62 -12.12
C ASP A 34 -7.10 6.77 -11.07
N SER A 35 -8.00 6.65 -10.11
CA SER A 35 -8.18 7.60 -9.00
C SER A 35 -7.35 7.27 -7.76
N ILE A 36 -6.61 6.15 -7.75
CA ILE A 36 -5.84 5.70 -6.60
C ILE A 36 -4.46 6.34 -6.64
N ILE A 37 -4.08 6.99 -5.55
CA ILE A 37 -2.73 7.51 -5.33
C ILE A 37 -1.97 6.52 -4.45
N ILE A 38 -0.72 6.26 -4.79
CA ILE A 38 0.15 5.33 -4.09
C ILE A 38 1.45 6.05 -3.79
N ASP A 39 1.79 6.15 -2.51
CA ASP A 39 3.05 6.71 -2.05
C ASP A 39 3.91 5.59 -1.49
N ILE A 40 5.12 5.45 -2.01
CA ILE A 40 6.10 4.46 -1.57
C ILE A 40 7.33 5.20 -1.08
N ASN A 41 7.71 4.93 0.16
CA ASN A 41 8.95 5.40 0.76
C ASN A 41 9.80 4.20 1.13
N ASN A 42 10.99 4.13 0.56
CA ASN A 42 11.99 3.12 0.89
C ASN A 42 13.23 3.82 1.42
N SER A 43 13.75 3.34 2.53
CA SER A 43 14.99 3.81 3.12
C SER A 43 15.82 2.64 3.61
N TRP A 44 17.05 2.63 3.18
CA TRP A 44 18.07 1.66 3.56
C TRP A 44 18.79 2.06 4.85
N ILE A 45 18.79 3.37 5.14
CA ILE A 45 19.49 3.97 6.27
C ILE A 45 18.60 4.28 7.48
N ASN A 46 17.37 3.75 7.50
CA ASN A 46 16.51 3.89 8.67
C ASN A 46 17.11 3.17 9.88
N PRO A 47 17.08 3.80 11.07
CA PRO A 47 17.60 3.18 12.30
C PRO A 47 16.80 1.97 12.76
N THR A 48 15.55 1.86 12.32
CA THR A 48 14.65 0.74 12.62
C THR A 48 14.07 0.17 11.35
N LYS A 49 13.85 -1.15 11.34
CA LYS A 49 13.16 -1.82 10.24
C LYS A 49 11.69 -1.42 10.23
N ILE A 50 11.22 -0.90 9.11
CA ILE A 50 9.80 -0.54 8.91
C ILE A 50 9.29 -1.28 7.69
N ARG A 51 8.20 -2.04 7.86
CA ARG A 51 7.49 -2.71 6.76
C ARG A 51 5.99 -2.57 6.97
N LYS A 52 5.44 -1.49 6.47
CA LYS A 52 4.03 -1.13 6.67
C LYS A 52 3.37 -0.79 5.34
N LEU A 53 2.11 -1.19 5.21
CA LEU A 53 1.22 -0.76 4.14
C LEU A 53 -0.05 -0.21 4.77
N THR A 54 -0.40 1.02 4.42
CA THR A 54 -1.67 1.63 4.82
C THR A 54 -2.53 1.82 3.58
N ILE A 55 -3.75 1.34 3.63
CA ILE A 55 -4.76 1.56 2.59
C ILE A 55 -5.86 2.43 3.17
N VAL A 56 -6.08 3.58 2.57
CA VAL A 56 -7.13 4.52 2.97
C VAL A 56 -8.25 4.44 1.95
N GLY A 57 -9.40 4.00 2.40
CA GLY A 57 -10.63 3.94 1.61
C GLY A 57 -11.68 4.93 2.11
N SER A 58 -12.73 5.13 1.34
CA SER A 58 -13.83 6.03 1.66
C SER A 58 -14.71 5.61 2.86
N LYS A 59 -14.62 4.36 3.29
CA LYS A 59 -15.44 3.81 4.38
C LYS A 59 -14.62 3.13 5.47
N LYS A 60 -13.44 2.62 5.12
CA LYS A 60 -12.56 1.87 6.03
C LYS A 60 -11.11 2.13 5.66
N MET A 61 -10.23 1.92 6.64
CA MET A 61 -8.80 1.91 6.44
C MET A 61 -8.23 0.57 6.86
N LEU A 62 -7.13 0.16 6.23
CA LEU A 62 -6.40 -1.05 6.57
C LEU A 62 -4.96 -0.68 6.86
N LEU A 63 -4.44 -1.20 7.95
CA LEU A 63 -3.03 -1.17 8.26
C LEU A 63 -2.48 -2.60 8.22
N PHE A 64 -1.47 -2.82 7.40
CA PHE A 64 -0.62 -4.00 7.43
C PHE A 64 0.73 -3.62 8.01
N ASN A 65 1.16 -4.30 9.07
CA ASN A 65 2.49 -4.17 9.67
C ASN A 65 3.13 -5.56 9.73
N GLU A 66 4.04 -5.84 8.81
CA GLU A 66 4.70 -7.15 8.71
C GLU A 66 5.46 -7.56 9.98
N LEU A 67 5.90 -6.56 10.76
CA LEU A 67 6.69 -6.80 11.97
C LEU A 67 5.83 -7.08 13.21
N ASP A 68 4.52 -6.87 13.14
CA ASP A 68 3.60 -7.21 14.21
C ASP A 68 3.20 -8.69 14.11
N GLN A 69 3.78 -9.51 14.99
CA GLN A 69 3.53 -10.95 14.97
C GLN A 69 2.13 -11.35 15.46
N ASN A 70 1.47 -10.49 16.22
CA ASN A 70 0.17 -10.79 16.83
C ASN A 70 -0.99 -10.35 15.94
N SER A 71 -0.90 -9.15 15.39
CA SER A 71 -1.98 -8.53 14.63
C SER A 71 -1.44 -7.78 13.41
N PRO A 72 -0.81 -8.48 12.44
CA PRO A 72 -0.18 -7.79 11.31
C PRO A 72 -1.17 -7.07 10.41
N ILE A 73 -2.45 -7.45 10.41
CA ILE A 73 -3.50 -6.77 9.66
C ILE A 73 -4.57 -6.26 10.62
N THR A 74 -4.79 -4.95 10.60
CA THR A 74 -5.83 -4.29 11.38
C THR A 74 -6.73 -3.49 10.46
N ILE A 75 -8.05 -3.66 10.59
CA ILE A 75 -9.05 -2.85 9.90
C ILE A 75 -9.59 -1.81 10.88
N TYR A 76 -9.69 -0.59 10.38
CA TYR A 76 -10.28 0.54 11.07
C TYR A 76 -11.58 0.92 10.36
N ASN A 77 -12.68 0.94 11.10
CA ASN A 77 -13.93 1.55 10.64
C ASN A 77 -13.82 3.08 10.79
N GLN A 78 -12.90 3.66 10.06
CA GLN A 78 -12.55 5.07 10.12
C GLN A 78 -12.50 5.62 8.71
N TYR A 79 -13.07 6.79 8.50
CA TYR A 79 -13.04 7.48 7.22
C TYR A 79 -13.20 8.99 7.41
N ALA A 80 -12.78 9.74 6.42
CA ALA A 80 -13.00 11.17 6.34
C ALA A 80 -14.08 11.46 5.29
N ASN A 81 -14.98 12.35 5.62
CA ASN A 81 -16.00 12.81 4.70
C ASN A 81 -16.19 14.33 4.82
N TYR A 82 -16.61 14.95 3.73
CA TYR A 82 -17.12 16.32 3.77
C TYR A 82 -18.62 16.25 4.04
N PRO A 83 -19.16 17.11 4.91
CA PRO A 83 -20.59 17.13 5.17
C PRO A 83 -21.32 17.49 3.88
N ASP A 84 -22.46 16.83 3.67
CA ASP A 84 -23.39 17.26 2.64
C ASP A 84 -23.92 18.66 3.03
N THR A 85 -23.49 19.66 2.29
CA THR A 85 -23.75 21.07 2.57
C THR A 85 -25.18 21.50 2.27
N SER A 86 -26.06 20.56 1.92
CA SER A 86 -27.48 20.84 1.60
C SER A 86 -28.28 21.39 2.79
N TYR A 87 -27.85 21.10 4.03
CA TYR A 87 -28.56 21.49 5.27
C TYR A 87 -27.87 22.58 6.12
N PHE A 88 -26.67 23.00 5.76
CA PHE A 88 -25.91 23.97 6.56
C PHE A 88 -25.50 25.19 5.75
N ASP A 89 -25.42 26.34 6.41
CA ASP A 89 -24.99 27.58 5.80
C ASP A 89 -23.56 27.43 5.22
N LYS A 90 -23.46 27.45 3.89
CA LYS A 90 -22.23 27.28 3.11
C LYS A 90 -21.09 28.22 3.52
N ARG A 91 -21.42 29.33 4.24
CA ARG A 91 -20.44 30.33 4.70
C ARG A 91 -19.55 29.81 5.83
N PHE A 92 -20.06 28.91 6.69
CA PHE A 92 -19.34 28.44 7.88
C PHE A 92 -18.64 27.09 7.71
N LEU A 93 -19.01 26.30 6.71
CA LEU A 93 -18.55 24.89 6.57
C LEU A 93 -17.64 24.65 5.37
N LYS A 94 -17.22 25.69 4.68
CA LYS A 94 -16.59 25.60 3.35
C LYS A 94 -15.38 24.66 3.25
N ASN A 95 -14.74 24.22 4.35
CA ASN A 95 -13.52 23.39 4.28
C ASN A 95 -13.28 22.47 5.49
N LYS A 96 -14.30 22.08 6.27
CA LYS A 96 -14.09 21.16 7.38
C LYS A 96 -14.43 19.73 6.97
N ALA A 97 -13.41 18.89 6.83
CA ALA A 97 -13.60 17.47 6.77
C ALA A 97 -13.94 16.91 8.16
N TYR A 98 -14.92 16.04 8.23
CA TYR A 98 -15.24 15.29 9.44
C TYR A 98 -14.52 13.95 9.37
N ILE A 99 -13.82 13.59 10.46
CA ILE A 99 -13.23 12.28 10.61
C ILE A 99 -14.15 11.45 11.48
N TYR A 100 -14.68 10.38 10.92
CA TYR A 100 -15.44 9.40 11.68
C TYR A 100 -14.47 8.40 12.30
N TYR A 101 -14.55 8.22 13.61
CA TYR A 101 -13.76 7.27 14.38
C TYR A 101 -14.67 6.13 14.82
N GLY A 102 -14.55 4.98 14.18
CA GLY A 102 -15.24 3.76 14.57
C GLY A 102 -14.29 2.75 15.21
N ASN A 103 -14.80 1.55 15.44
CA ASN A 103 -14.03 0.47 16.03
C ASN A 103 -12.90 0.00 15.12
N ARG A 104 -11.82 -0.49 15.75
CA ARG A 104 -10.74 -1.21 15.06
C ARG A 104 -10.75 -2.68 15.48
N TYR A 105 -10.38 -3.55 14.55
CA TYR A 105 -10.28 -4.98 14.85
C TYR A 105 -9.18 -5.65 14.02
N PRO A 106 -8.45 -6.62 14.61
CA PRO A 106 -7.48 -7.41 13.89
C PRO A 106 -8.17 -8.38 12.93
N VAL A 107 -7.54 -8.66 11.80
CA VAL A 107 -8.01 -9.70 10.89
C VAL A 107 -7.41 -11.04 11.32
N LYS A 108 -8.27 -11.99 11.64
CA LYS A 108 -7.84 -13.36 11.89
C LYS A 108 -7.53 -14.05 10.55
N TYR A 109 -6.36 -14.64 10.43
CA TYR A 109 -6.00 -15.46 9.29
C TYR A 109 -5.16 -16.65 9.74
N LYS A 110 -5.18 -17.72 8.95
CA LYS A 110 -4.35 -18.89 9.23
C LYS A 110 -2.90 -18.56 8.89
N LYS A 111 -2.05 -18.58 9.89
CA LYS A 111 -0.59 -18.46 9.66
C LYS A 111 -0.10 -19.72 8.95
N SER A 112 0.68 -19.54 7.89
CA SER A 112 1.36 -20.61 7.17
C SER A 112 2.71 -20.09 6.70
N LEU A 113 3.67 -20.98 6.50
CA LEU A 113 4.94 -20.59 5.94
C LEU A 113 4.76 -20.20 4.47
N SER A 114 5.31 -19.07 4.08
CA SER A 114 5.18 -18.55 2.71
C SER A 114 5.73 -19.55 1.69
N LEU A 115 6.85 -20.18 2.02
CA LEU A 115 7.49 -21.19 1.16
C LEU A 115 6.60 -22.43 0.96
N ASP A 116 5.97 -22.93 2.04
CA ASP A 116 5.05 -24.09 1.94
C ASP A 116 3.85 -23.78 1.06
N ASN A 117 3.31 -22.56 1.18
CA ASN A 117 2.23 -22.11 0.32
C ASN A 117 2.65 -22.02 -1.15
N GLU A 118 3.85 -21.50 -1.41
CA GLU A 118 4.38 -21.33 -2.75
C GLU A 118 4.63 -22.72 -3.40
N ILE A 119 5.29 -23.62 -2.69
CA ILE A 119 5.52 -24.99 -3.14
C ILE A 119 4.20 -25.72 -3.40
N THR A 120 3.27 -25.67 -2.44
CA THR A 120 1.95 -26.29 -2.58
C THR A 120 1.21 -25.73 -3.78
N HIS A 121 1.24 -24.40 -3.96
CA HIS A 121 0.60 -23.75 -5.10
C HIS A 121 1.24 -24.18 -6.42
N PHE A 122 2.56 -24.26 -6.48
CA PHE A 122 3.30 -24.68 -7.67
C PHE A 122 2.89 -26.09 -8.14
N PHE A 123 2.77 -27.04 -7.20
CA PHE A 123 2.43 -28.42 -7.54
C PHE A 123 0.93 -28.68 -7.70
N THR A 124 0.06 -27.86 -7.09
CA THR A 124 -1.39 -28.15 -7.08
C THR A 124 -2.20 -27.28 -8.05
N LYS A 125 -1.68 -26.14 -8.48
CA LYS A 125 -2.42 -25.21 -9.35
C LYS A 125 -1.93 -25.30 -10.80
N LYS A 126 -2.89 -25.52 -11.71
CA LYS A 126 -2.61 -25.53 -13.16
C LYS A 126 -2.20 -24.15 -13.69
N LYS A 127 -2.64 -23.08 -13.05
CA LYS A 127 -2.30 -21.71 -13.42
C LYS A 127 -1.73 -20.96 -12.22
N PRO A 128 -0.46 -20.54 -12.27
CA PRO A 128 0.14 -19.79 -11.17
C PRO A 128 -0.50 -18.40 -11.01
N LEU A 129 -0.50 -17.88 -9.77
CA LEU A 129 -0.95 -16.51 -9.48
C LEU A 129 -0.02 -15.48 -10.13
N THR A 130 1.28 -15.81 -10.19
CA THR A 130 2.33 -14.97 -10.77
C THR A 130 3.07 -15.83 -11.79
N ASP A 131 2.83 -15.59 -13.07
CA ASP A 131 3.53 -16.24 -14.17
C ASP A 131 4.75 -15.42 -14.62
N ILE A 132 5.50 -15.97 -15.58
CA ILE A 132 6.68 -15.31 -16.13
C ILE A 132 6.33 -13.95 -16.77
N ASN A 133 5.15 -13.82 -17.38
CA ASN A 133 4.72 -12.56 -17.98
C ASN A 133 4.45 -11.50 -16.91
N PHE A 134 3.91 -11.91 -15.76
CA PHE A 134 3.79 -11.04 -14.60
C PHE A 134 5.18 -10.56 -14.14
N GLY A 135 6.13 -11.48 -13.98
CA GLY A 135 7.50 -11.16 -13.60
C GLY A 135 8.15 -10.16 -14.56
N ILE A 136 8.07 -10.40 -15.86
CA ILE A 136 8.60 -9.49 -16.90
C ILE A 136 7.96 -8.10 -16.80
N LYS A 137 6.65 -8.00 -16.60
CA LYS A 137 5.96 -6.71 -16.44
C LYS A 137 6.47 -5.94 -15.22
N ILE A 138 6.69 -6.62 -14.11
CA ILE A 138 7.23 -5.99 -12.90
C ILE A 138 8.67 -5.53 -13.12
N LEU A 139 9.53 -6.35 -13.72
CA LEU A 139 10.91 -5.96 -14.01
C LEU A 139 10.96 -4.74 -14.93
N LYS A 140 10.21 -4.73 -16.03
CA LYS A 140 10.11 -3.57 -16.92
C LYS A 140 9.58 -2.30 -16.22
N PHE A 141 8.75 -2.48 -15.20
CA PHE A 141 8.31 -1.34 -14.37
C PHE A 141 9.43 -0.86 -13.46
N LEU A 142 10.14 -1.79 -12.79
CA LEU A 142 11.23 -1.47 -11.88
C LEU A 142 12.40 -0.79 -12.59
N ASP A 143 12.71 -1.16 -13.82
CA ASP A 143 13.75 -0.50 -14.64
C ASP A 143 13.44 0.99 -14.91
N ARG A 144 12.17 1.38 -14.83
CA ARG A 144 11.73 2.77 -14.99
C ARG A 144 11.74 3.56 -13.68
N VAL A 145 11.82 2.88 -12.57
CA VAL A 145 11.86 3.43 -11.21
C VAL A 145 13.29 3.64 -10.77
#